data_93078354340c7d7762d753df0c4413e1
#
_entry.id   93078354340c7d7762d753df0c4413e1
#
_cell.length_a   1.000
_cell.length_b   1.000
_cell.length_c   1.000
_cell.angle_alpha   90.00
_cell.angle_beta   90.00
_cell.angle_gamma   90.00
#
_symmetry.space_group_name_H-M   'P 1'
#
loop_
_entity.id
_entity.type
_entity.pdbx_description
1 polymer ?
#
loop_
_entity_poly.entity_id
_entity_poly.type
_entity_poly.pdbx_seq_one_letter_code
_entity_poly.pdbx_strand_id
1 'polypeptide(L)'
;MKRRLVIRFNAPVILTFALLALLALLLGNWTDGATTYRYFSVYRSALSDPLTYVRFFGHVLGHADYDHYMGNMLLLLLVGPGIEEKYGHRTTALCIAATALVTGLVQFLFFPTTVLLGASGVVFMMLVLSSFTEMGKEGIPITLILVVIFY
;
A
#
# COMPACT_ATOMS: atom_id res chain seq x y z
N MET A 1 36.03 20.00 -5.72
CA MET A 1 35.67 18.84 -4.87
C MET A 1 34.77 17.88 -5.66
N LYS A 2 35.21 16.67 -5.97
CA LYS A 2 34.37 15.64 -6.60
C LYS A 2 33.41 15.11 -5.54
N ARG A 3 32.11 15.43 -5.63
CA ARG A 3 31.08 14.78 -4.80
C ARG A 3 31.00 13.30 -5.19
N ARG A 4 31.32 12.40 -4.26
CA ARG A 4 31.10 10.97 -4.45
C ARG A 4 29.59 10.71 -4.39
N LEU A 5 29.07 10.06 -5.41
CA LEU A 5 27.68 9.56 -5.39
C LEU A 5 27.59 8.48 -4.30
N VAL A 6 26.75 8.69 -3.31
CA VAL A 6 26.51 7.72 -2.22
C VAL A 6 25.06 7.25 -2.33
N ILE A 7 24.88 5.95 -2.55
CA ILE A 7 23.55 5.32 -2.50
C ILE A 7 23.16 5.13 -1.02
N ARG A 8 22.02 5.66 -0.63
CA ARG A 8 21.50 5.56 0.74
C ARG A 8 20.26 4.68 0.78
N PHE A 9 20.16 3.83 1.79
CA PHE A 9 18.95 3.09 2.14
C PHE A 9 18.12 3.95 3.10
N ASN A 10 17.31 4.85 2.52
CA ASN A 10 16.69 5.95 3.27
C ASN A 10 15.23 5.71 3.69
N ALA A 11 14.57 4.65 3.20
CA ALA A 11 13.17 4.36 3.46
C ALA A 11 12.94 2.85 3.65
N PRO A 12 13.40 2.26 4.78
CA PRO A 12 13.36 0.81 4.98
C PRO A 12 11.95 0.22 4.98
N VAL A 13 10.94 0.91 5.50
CA VAL A 13 9.56 0.40 5.52
C VAL A 13 8.98 0.36 4.12
N ILE A 14 9.13 1.44 3.36
CA ILE A 14 8.63 1.53 1.98
C ILE A 14 9.33 0.51 1.07
N LEU A 15 10.66 0.41 1.17
CA LEU A 15 11.42 -0.55 0.37
C LEU A 15 11.08 -2.00 0.75
N THR A 16 10.93 -2.30 2.04
CA THR A 16 10.52 -3.63 2.50
C THR A 16 9.12 -3.97 2.00
N PHE A 17 8.19 -3.02 2.07
CA PHE A 17 6.83 -3.22 1.56
C PHE A 17 6.84 -3.52 0.05
N ALA A 18 7.58 -2.74 -0.75
CA ALA A 18 7.69 -2.96 -2.19
C ALA A 18 8.29 -4.35 -2.52
N LEU A 19 9.32 -4.78 -1.78
CA LEU A 19 9.93 -6.10 -1.95
C LEU A 19 8.98 -7.23 -1.54
N LEU A 20 8.22 -7.08 -0.45
CA LEU A 20 7.22 -8.08 -0.03
C LEU A 20 6.08 -8.19 -1.05
N ALA A 21 5.63 -7.06 -1.60
CA ALA A 21 4.63 -7.04 -2.66
C ALA A 21 5.14 -7.71 -3.95
N LEU A 22 6.43 -7.51 -4.30
CA LEU A 22 7.05 -8.23 -5.42
C LEU A 22 7.09 -9.74 -5.18
N LEU A 23 7.50 -10.15 -3.98
CA LEU A 23 7.51 -11.57 -3.60
C LEU A 23 6.11 -12.18 -3.67
N ALA A 24 5.08 -11.48 -3.19
CA ALA A 24 3.70 -11.93 -3.28
C ALA A 24 3.24 -12.11 -4.74
N LEU A 25 3.61 -11.16 -5.64
CA LEU A 25 3.32 -11.25 -7.06
C LEU A 25 4.04 -12.45 -7.72
N LEU A 26 5.33 -12.64 -7.44
CA LEU A 26 6.10 -13.76 -8.00
C LEU A 26 5.55 -15.13 -7.53
N LEU A 27 5.19 -15.24 -6.24
CA LEU A 27 4.53 -16.43 -5.69
C LEU A 27 3.15 -16.66 -6.34
N GLY A 28 2.39 -15.59 -6.55
CA GLY A 28 1.12 -15.63 -7.28
C GLY A 28 1.30 -16.18 -8.69
N ASN A 29 2.23 -15.63 -9.44
CA ASN A 29 2.52 -16.08 -10.80
C ASN A 29 3.00 -17.55 -10.85
N TRP A 30 3.82 -17.96 -9.88
CA TRP A 30 4.30 -19.35 -9.82
C TRP A 30 3.19 -20.36 -9.47
N THR A 31 2.13 -19.91 -8.80
CA THR A 31 1.01 -20.76 -8.35
C THR A 31 -0.28 -20.54 -9.15
N ASP A 32 -0.20 -19.97 -10.36
CA ASP A 32 -1.37 -19.63 -11.19
C ASP A 32 -2.46 -18.85 -10.42
N GLY A 33 -2.04 -17.91 -9.58
CA GLY A 33 -2.91 -17.05 -8.79
C GLY A 33 -3.39 -17.66 -7.46
N ALA A 34 -3.14 -18.93 -7.19
CA ALA A 34 -3.65 -19.60 -5.99
C ALA A 34 -3.15 -18.94 -4.68
N THR A 35 -1.86 -18.60 -4.63
CA THR A 35 -1.26 -17.92 -3.47
C THR A 35 -1.83 -16.50 -3.29
N THR A 36 -1.99 -15.75 -4.38
CA THR A 36 -2.59 -14.42 -4.38
C THR A 36 -4.00 -14.46 -3.84
N TYR A 37 -4.85 -15.36 -4.34
CA TYR A 37 -6.21 -15.50 -3.86
C TYR A 37 -6.27 -15.92 -2.40
N ARG A 38 -5.44 -16.88 -1.98
CA ARG A 38 -5.51 -17.49 -0.65
C ARG A 38 -5.01 -16.60 0.47
N TYR A 39 -3.94 -15.81 0.24
CA TYR A 39 -3.24 -15.05 1.28
C TYR A 39 -3.23 -13.54 1.05
N PHE A 40 -3.28 -13.11 -0.20
CA PHE A 40 -3.05 -11.72 -0.61
C PHE A 40 -4.27 -11.07 -1.27
N SER A 41 -5.46 -11.57 -0.95
CA SER A 41 -6.73 -10.96 -1.36
C SER A 41 -7.73 -11.03 -0.22
N VAL A 42 -8.56 -10.00 -0.05
CA VAL A 42 -9.65 -9.99 0.92
C VAL A 42 -11.01 -10.11 0.23
N TYR A 43 -11.83 -11.00 0.75
CA TYR A 43 -13.18 -11.32 0.29
C TYR A 43 -14.00 -11.86 1.45
N ARG A 44 -15.31 -11.96 1.27
CA ARG A 44 -16.22 -12.51 2.28
C ARG A 44 -15.91 -13.99 2.51
N SER A 45 -15.51 -14.34 3.71
CA SER A 45 -15.16 -15.70 4.14
C SER A 45 -15.63 -15.94 5.58
N ALA A 46 -15.54 -17.18 6.06
CA ALA A 46 -15.94 -17.50 7.42
C ALA A 46 -14.97 -16.85 8.43
N LEU A 47 -15.49 -16.24 9.48
CA LEU A 47 -14.67 -15.68 10.57
C LEU A 47 -13.99 -16.77 11.43
N SER A 48 -14.42 -18.03 11.30
CA SER A 48 -13.74 -19.19 11.88
C SER A 48 -12.49 -19.62 11.12
N ASP A 49 -12.27 -19.13 9.88
CA ASP A 49 -11.06 -19.36 9.12
C ASP A 49 -9.98 -18.35 9.55
N PRO A 50 -8.85 -18.80 10.15
CA PRO A 50 -7.77 -17.90 10.55
C PRO A 50 -7.18 -17.08 9.39
N LEU A 51 -7.25 -17.59 8.15
CA LEU A 51 -6.77 -16.86 6.97
C LEU A 51 -7.59 -15.60 6.68
N THR A 52 -8.84 -15.50 7.17
CA THR A 52 -9.63 -14.28 7.06
C THR A 52 -8.90 -13.09 7.70
N TYR A 53 -8.29 -13.30 8.85
CA TYR A 53 -7.54 -12.25 9.56
C TYR A 53 -6.21 -11.93 8.87
N VAL A 54 -5.55 -12.92 8.30
CA VAL A 54 -4.33 -12.71 7.49
C VAL A 54 -4.65 -11.86 6.25
N ARG A 55 -5.77 -12.11 5.61
CA ARG A 55 -6.23 -11.38 4.41
C ARG A 55 -6.53 -9.92 4.70
N PHE A 56 -7.01 -9.55 5.91
CA PHE A 56 -7.21 -8.13 6.29
C PHE A 56 -5.94 -7.29 6.19
N PHE A 57 -4.78 -7.90 6.31
CA PHE A 57 -3.50 -7.21 6.17
C PHE A 57 -2.76 -7.59 4.89
N GLY A 58 -2.90 -8.83 4.43
CA GLY A 58 -2.15 -9.38 3.32
C GLY A 58 -2.57 -8.83 1.95
N HIS A 59 -3.83 -8.40 1.80
CA HIS A 59 -4.37 -7.97 0.51
C HIS A 59 -3.64 -6.76 -0.09
N VAL A 60 -3.06 -5.88 0.72
CA VAL A 60 -2.29 -4.72 0.24
C VAL A 60 -0.97 -5.12 -0.42
N LEU A 61 -0.48 -6.34 -0.18
CA LEU A 61 0.70 -6.90 -0.84
C LEU A 61 0.35 -7.64 -2.14
N GLY A 62 -0.92 -8.06 -2.31
CA GLY A 62 -1.38 -8.77 -3.48
C GLY A 62 -1.48 -7.87 -4.71
N HIS A 63 -1.14 -8.39 -5.88
CA HIS A 63 -1.35 -7.72 -7.16
C HIS A 63 -1.80 -8.74 -8.20
N ALA A 64 -2.73 -8.33 -9.09
CA ALA A 64 -3.29 -9.20 -10.10
C ALA A 64 -2.26 -9.54 -11.18
N ASP A 65 -1.45 -8.58 -11.55
CA ASP A 65 -0.44 -8.65 -12.60
C ASP A 65 0.70 -7.67 -12.35
N TYR A 66 1.67 -7.69 -13.27
CA TYR A 66 2.85 -6.84 -13.20
C TYR A 66 2.54 -5.35 -13.40
N ASP A 67 1.59 -5.02 -14.27
CA ASP A 67 1.22 -3.62 -14.55
C ASP A 67 0.54 -2.98 -13.34
N HIS A 68 -0.33 -3.73 -12.67
CA HIS A 68 -0.96 -3.32 -11.41
C HIS A 68 0.08 -3.10 -10.30
N TYR A 69 1.07 -4.00 -10.18
CA TYR A 69 2.19 -3.84 -9.24
C TYR A 69 3.02 -2.59 -9.56
N MET A 70 3.44 -2.43 -10.82
CA MET A 70 4.29 -1.30 -11.23
C MET A 70 3.60 0.05 -11.02
N GLY A 71 2.31 0.17 -11.37
CA GLY A 71 1.55 1.39 -11.15
C GLY A 71 1.53 1.82 -9.68
N ASN A 72 1.28 0.86 -8.77
CA ASN A 72 1.31 1.13 -7.34
C ASN A 72 2.72 1.46 -6.83
N MET A 73 3.72 0.67 -7.22
CA MET A 73 5.09 0.84 -6.71
C MET A 73 5.76 2.11 -7.20
N LEU A 74 5.50 2.55 -8.43
CA LEU A 74 6.00 3.84 -8.92
C LEU A 74 5.54 5.00 -8.03
N LEU A 75 4.25 5.07 -7.72
CA LEU A 75 3.72 6.12 -6.85
C LEU A 75 4.21 5.96 -5.40
N LEU A 76 4.21 4.73 -4.88
CA LEU A 76 4.70 4.46 -3.53
C LEU A 76 6.17 4.86 -3.35
N LEU A 77 7.04 4.50 -4.29
CA LEU A 77 8.47 4.82 -4.23
C LEU A 77 8.76 6.30 -4.50
N LEU A 78 7.87 6.99 -5.21
CA LEU A 78 7.97 8.44 -5.44
C LEU A 78 7.63 9.24 -4.18
N VAL A 79 6.55 8.89 -3.48
CA VAL A 79 6.00 9.68 -2.37
C VAL A 79 6.39 9.11 -1.01
N GLY A 80 6.43 7.79 -0.87
CA GLY A 80 6.61 7.08 0.40
C GLY A 80 7.90 7.42 1.15
N PRO A 81 9.08 7.52 0.49
CA PRO A 81 10.32 7.87 1.18
C PRO A 81 10.26 9.21 1.89
N GLY A 82 9.63 10.23 1.29
CA GLY A 82 9.44 11.55 1.93
C GLY A 82 8.53 11.48 3.15
N ILE A 83 7.49 10.65 3.09
CA ILE A 83 6.59 10.40 4.22
C ILE A 83 7.32 9.67 5.34
N GLU A 84 8.08 8.63 5.01
CA GLU A 84 8.84 7.86 6.00
C GLU A 84 9.95 8.69 6.67
N GLU A 85 10.62 9.57 5.90
CA GLU A 85 11.60 10.51 6.46
C GLU A 85 10.95 11.51 7.42
N LYS A 86 9.76 12.01 7.08
CA LYS A 86 9.05 13.02 7.89
C LYS A 86 8.41 12.45 9.16
N TYR A 87 7.75 11.31 9.06
CA TYR A 87 6.95 10.74 10.16
C TYR A 87 7.65 9.61 10.91
N GLY A 88 8.76 9.10 10.36
CA GLY A 88 9.54 8.00 10.92
C GLY A 88 8.99 6.62 10.58
N HIS A 89 9.86 5.62 10.67
CA HIS A 89 9.59 4.22 10.27
C HIS A 89 8.38 3.61 10.99
N ARG A 90 8.28 3.80 12.31
CA ARG A 90 7.18 3.24 13.12
C ARG A 90 5.82 3.79 12.68
N THR A 91 5.71 5.11 12.53
CA THR A 91 4.46 5.76 12.14
C THR A 91 4.06 5.32 10.73
N THR A 92 4.99 5.29 9.80
CA THR A 92 4.74 4.83 8.44
C THR A 92 4.23 3.39 8.41
N ALA A 93 4.87 2.47 9.14
CA ALA A 93 4.43 1.08 9.24
C ALA A 93 3.02 0.96 9.86
N LEU A 94 2.73 1.73 10.92
CA LEU A 94 1.41 1.76 11.55
C LEU A 94 0.34 2.32 10.62
N CYS A 95 0.64 3.36 9.84
CA CYS A 95 -0.29 3.91 8.84
C CYS A 95 -0.60 2.88 7.75
N ILE A 96 0.41 2.16 7.26
CA ILE A 96 0.21 1.07 6.28
C ILE A 96 -0.69 -0.02 6.88
N ALA A 97 -0.39 -0.49 8.10
CA ALA A 97 -1.16 -1.54 8.75
C ALA A 97 -2.61 -1.10 9.04
N ALA A 98 -2.80 0.14 9.51
CA ALA A 98 -4.14 0.68 9.75
C ALA A 98 -4.94 0.81 8.45
N THR A 99 -4.31 1.28 7.36
CA THR A 99 -4.95 1.37 6.05
C THR A 99 -5.35 -0.02 5.55
N ALA A 100 -4.45 -1.01 5.64
CA ALA A 100 -4.76 -2.39 5.28
C ALA A 100 -5.97 -2.92 6.06
N LEU A 101 -5.97 -2.77 7.39
CA LEU A 101 -7.08 -3.22 8.22
C LEU A 101 -8.41 -2.53 7.84
N VAL A 102 -8.40 -1.22 7.69
CA VAL A 102 -9.62 -0.45 7.36
C VAL A 102 -10.16 -0.83 6.00
N THR A 103 -9.32 -0.84 4.95
CA THR A 103 -9.75 -1.20 3.60
C THR A 103 -10.19 -2.66 3.52
N GLY A 104 -9.49 -3.58 4.21
CA GLY A 104 -9.86 -4.98 4.32
C GLY A 104 -11.21 -5.19 5.02
N LEU A 105 -11.47 -4.48 6.12
CA LEU A 105 -12.76 -4.53 6.83
C LEU A 105 -13.89 -3.93 5.99
N VAL A 106 -13.66 -2.79 5.34
CA VAL A 106 -14.66 -2.18 4.45
C VAL A 106 -15.02 -3.14 3.32
N GLN A 107 -14.04 -3.74 2.66
CA GLN A 107 -14.27 -4.76 1.62
C GLN A 107 -15.07 -5.95 2.18
N PHE A 108 -14.64 -6.49 3.31
CA PHE A 108 -15.27 -7.66 3.92
C PHE A 108 -16.72 -7.38 4.32
N LEU A 109 -17.04 -6.21 4.86
CA LEU A 109 -18.36 -5.88 5.38
C LEU A 109 -19.34 -5.46 4.28
N PHE A 110 -18.89 -4.64 3.33
CA PHE A 110 -19.78 -3.95 2.40
C PHE A 110 -19.75 -4.50 0.97
N PHE A 111 -18.73 -5.31 0.60
CA PHE A 111 -18.58 -5.82 -0.77
C PHE A 111 -18.47 -7.35 -0.82
N PRO A 112 -19.53 -8.09 -0.45
CA PRO A 112 -19.48 -9.54 -0.25
C PRO A 112 -19.25 -10.35 -1.53
N THR A 113 -19.49 -9.77 -2.70
CA THR A 113 -19.43 -10.45 -4.01
C THR A 113 -18.14 -10.13 -4.80
N THR A 114 -17.27 -9.30 -4.26
CA THR A 114 -16.03 -8.89 -4.93
C THR A 114 -14.80 -9.26 -4.12
N VAL A 115 -13.65 -9.18 -4.75
CA VAL A 115 -12.33 -9.43 -4.16
C VAL A 115 -11.51 -8.17 -4.26
N LEU A 116 -10.85 -7.78 -3.17
CA LEU A 116 -9.92 -6.65 -3.13
C LEU A 116 -8.50 -7.16 -2.95
N LEU A 117 -7.58 -6.64 -3.76
CA LEU A 117 -6.14 -6.79 -3.63
C LEU A 117 -5.45 -5.56 -4.22
N GLY A 118 -4.25 -5.26 -3.74
CA GLY A 118 -3.44 -4.15 -4.25
C GLY A 118 -3.05 -3.14 -3.18
N ALA A 119 -1.94 -2.47 -3.45
CA ALA A 119 -1.41 -1.42 -2.60
C ALA A 119 -2.11 -0.05 -2.79
N SER A 120 -3.10 0.05 -3.67
CA SER A 120 -3.74 1.32 -4.05
C SER A 120 -4.25 2.13 -2.85
N GLY A 121 -4.89 1.47 -1.86
CA GLY A 121 -5.30 2.14 -0.64
C GLY A 121 -4.13 2.73 0.16
N VAL A 122 -2.99 2.03 0.21
CA VAL A 122 -1.76 2.50 0.85
C VAL A 122 -1.16 3.68 0.07
N VAL A 123 -1.13 3.60 -1.26
CA VAL A 123 -0.67 4.69 -2.13
C VAL A 123 -1.56 5.92 -1.94
N PHE A 124 -2.88 5.76 -1.95
CA PHE A 124 -3.81 6.85 -1.69
C PHE A 124 -3.55 7.51 -0.33
N MET A 125 -3.41 6.73 0.73
CA MET A 125 -3.07 7.24 2.06
C MET A 125 -1.76 8.05 2.04
N MET A 126 -0.72 7.57 1.35
CA MET A 126 0.56 8.30 1.23
C MET A 126 0.41 9.61 0.46
N LEU A 127 -0.36 9.64 -0.63
CA LEU A 127 -0.66 10.86 -1.38
C LEU A 127 -1.41 11.88 -0.52
N VAL A 128 -2.41 11.43 0.23
CA VAL A 128 -3.16 12.28 1.17
C VAL A 128 -2.23 12.83 2.26
N LEU A 129 -1.41 11.99 2.89
CA LEU A 129 -0.44 12.42 3.89
C LEU A 129 0.59 13.41 3.31
N SER A 130 1.08 13.18 2.09
CA SER A 130 1.99 14.11 1.41
C SER A 130 1.34 15.49 1.24
N SER A 131 0.09 15.53 0.79
CA SER A 131 -0.65 16.78 0.63
C SER A 131 -0.86 17.52 1.96
N PHE A 132 -1.13 16.78 3.04
CA PHE A 132 -1.22 17.37 4.39
C PHE A 132 0.12 17.91 4.90
N THR A 133 1.25 17.39 4.43
CA THR A 133 2.56 17.92 4.84
C THR A 133 2.84 19.32 4.31
N GLU A 134 2.18 19.68 3.22
CA GLU A 134 2.28 21.00 2.59
C GLU A 134 1.21 21.98 3.10
N MET A 135 0.23 21.47 3.88
CA MET A 135 -0.79 22.32 4.51
C MET A 135 -0.14 23.22 5.57
N GLY A 136 0.20 24.42 5.14
CA GLY A 136 0.57 25.53 6.03
C GLY A 136 -0.65 26.32 6.48
N LYS A 137 -0.43 27.57 6.97
CA LYS A 137 -1.50 28.50 7.32
C LYS A 137 -2.34 29.00 6.13
N GLU A 138 -2.01 28.62 4.91
CA GLU A 138 -2.55 29.14 3.65
C GLU A 138 -3.77 28.36 3.13
N GLY A 139 -4.23 27.32 3.82
CA GLY A 139 -5.44 26.59 3.43
C GLY A 139 -5.20 25.19 2.81
N ILE A 140 -6.23 24.62 2.17
CA ILE A 140 -6.21 23.28 1.59
C ILE A 140 -5.53 23.33 0.22
N PRO A 141 -4.45 22.53 -0.02
CA PRO A 141 -3.81 22.49 -1.34
C PRO A 141 -4.76 21.93 -2.39
N ILE A 142 -4.79 22.55 -3.57
CA ILE A 142 -5.58 22.06 -4.70
C ILE A 142 -5.16 20.63 -5.11
N THR A 143 -3.90 20.29 -4.91
CA THR A 143 -3.35 18.94 -5.17
C THR A 143 -4.06 17.87 -4.35
N LEU A 144 -4.40 18.15 -3.07
CA LEU A 144 -5.17 17.23 -2.24
C LEU A 144 -6.57 16.99 -2.82
N ILE A 145 -7.22 18.06 -3.27
CA ILE A 145 -8.55 17.97 -3.88
C ILE A 145 -8.49 17.11 -5.16
N LEU A 146 -7.48 17.34 -6.00
CA LEU A 146 -7.29 16.59 -7.25
C LEU A 146 -6.96 15.11 -6.97
N VAL A 147 -6.13 14.81 -5.97
CA VAL A 147 -5.84 13.43 -5.56
C VAL A 147 -7.13 12.71 -5.14
N VAL A 148 -7.98 13.34 -4.32
CA VAL A 148 -9.24 12.74 -3.87
C VAL A 148 -10.24 12.54 -5.01
N ILE A 149 -10.22 13.40 -6.05
CA ILE A 149 -11.15 13.29 -7.18
C ILE A 149 -10.69 12.25 -8.20
N PHE A 150 -9.39 12.14 -8.47
CA PHE A 150 -8.89 11.37 -9.61
C PHE A 150 -8.29 10.01 -9.24
N TYR A 151 -8.00 9.77 -7.97
CA TYR A 151 -7.48 8.50 -7.51
C TYR A 151 -8.60 7.61 -6.98
#